data_e4577f62cd48cbd5ee60f1a77da3941b
#
_entry.id   e4577f62cd48cbd5ee60f1a77da3941b
#
_cell.length_a   1.000
_cell.length_b   1.000
_cell.length_c   1.000
_cell.angle_alpha   90.00
_cell.angle_beta   90.00
_cell.angle_gamma   90.00
#
_symmetry.space_group_name_H-M   'P 1'
#
loop_
_entity.id
_entity.type
_entity.pdbx_description
1 polymer ?
#
loop_
_entity_poly.entity_id
_entity_poly.type
_entity_poly.pdbx_seq_one_letter_code
_entity_poly.pdbx_strand_id
1 'polypeptide(L)'
;MIRQLLTYRDGCTDPHRNLATEAYLTETVPEDTCILYLWQNRHTVVIGRNQNAWRECRTTLLEQEGGVLARRLSGGGAVYHDMGNLNFTFSLPTADYDLRRQQEVLVAACRRLGIPAECSGRNDILTGGRKFSGNSFYHHGGRSFHNGTLLIDVDMEKLGRYLAPSQGKLESKGVASVRSRVVNLSQVQPGLTVSHMEEALWSAFSEVYGLPTRRLEPSRLDQAALERHYQRFHSYDWVYGQAMPCTFSCGERFPWGELTLELAVEGGVCRHAAVWTDAMDESFAQPLARALEGCPFRVEDLCLRVEEAPACREMAADLCALLRRQDI
;
A
#
# COMPACT_ATOMS: atom_id res chain seq x y z
N MET A 1 13.63 3.95 21.66
CA MET A 1 13.61 5.43 21.42
C MET A 1 14.62 5.79 20.35
N ILE A 2 14.17 6.47 19.29
CA ILE A 2 15.02 6.86 18.15
C ILE A 2 16.11 7.84 18.56
N ARG A 3 17.35 7.53 18.18
CA ARG A 3 18.57 8.31 18.43
C ARG A 3 19.33 8.65 17.16
N GLN A 4 19.04 7.97 16.05
CA GLN A 4 19.69 8.16 14.77
C GLN A 4 18.66 8.36 13.66
N LEU A 5 18.93 9.29 12.75
CA LEU A 5 18.14 9.49 11.54
C LEU A 5 19.00 9.24 10.32
N LEU A 6 18.54 8.33 9.47
CA LEU A 6 19.18 8.06 8.19
C LEU A 6 18.26 8.47 7.05
N THR A 7 18.87 8.99 5.99
CA THR A 7 18.17 9.29 4.74
C THR A 7 18.75 8.42 3.63
N TYR A 8 17.88 7.90 2.76
CA TYR A 8 18.30 7.08 1.63
C TYR A 8 17.61 7.49 0.33
N ARG A 9 18.36 7.52 -0.75
CA ARG A 9 17.90 7.68 -2.13
C ARG A 9 19.01 7.26 -3.08
N ASP A 10 18.72 6.40 -4.04
CA ASP A 10 19.67 5.91 -5.03
C ASP A 10 19.34 6.30 -6.50
N GLY A 11 18.16 6.93 -6.71
CA GLY A 11 17.70 7.33 -8.03
C GLY A 11 17.16 6.19 -8.91
N CYS A 12 17.02 4.98 -8.36
CA CYS A 12 16.37 3.87 -9.05
C CYS A 12 14.90 4.18 -9.36
N THR A 13 14.43 3.75 -10.54
CA THR A 13 13.03 3.92 -10.97
C THR A 13 12.31 2.60 -11.27
N ASP A 14 12.98 1.47 -11.04
CA ASP A 14 12.41 0.13 -11.12
C ASP A 14 11.55 -0.15 -9.88
N PRO A 15 10.23 -0.38 -10.02
CA PRO A 15 9.34 -0.58 -8.87
C PRO A 15 9.70 -1.82 -8.04
N HIS A 16 10.14 -2.90 -8.66
CA HIS A 16 10.49 -4.12 -7.94
C HIS A 16 11.76 -3.93 -7.11
N ARG A 17 12.73 -3.18 -7.65
CA ARG A 17 13.96 -2.84 -6.93
C ARG A 17 13.67 -1.88 -5.77
N ASN A 18 12.81 -0.89 -5.98
CA ASN A 18 12.43 0.06 -4.96
C ASN A 18 11.66 -0.60 -3.81
N LEU A 19 10.70 -1.50 -4.10
CA LEU A 19 9.99 -2.28 -3.10
C LEU A 19 10.91 -3.28 -2.36
N ALA A 20 11.88 -3.87 -3.06
CA ALA A 20 12.91 -4.69 -2.46
C ALA A 20 13.79 -3.89 -1.48
N THR A 21 14.15 -2.68 -1.87
CA THR A 21 14.92 -1.75 -1.01
C THR A 21 14.11 -1.33 0.22
N GLU A 22 12.81 -1.01 0.06
CA GLU A 22 11.90 -0.72 1.16
C GLU A 22 11.85 -1.87 2.17
N ALA A 23 11.64 -3.10 1.68
CA ALA A 23 11.61 -4.30 2.53
C ALA A 23 12.94 -4.51 3.26
N TYR A 24 14.05 -4.46 2.55
CA TYR A 24 15.39 -4.62 3.11
C TYR A 24 15.70 -3.58 4.19
N LEU A 25 15.47 -2.29 3.91
CA LEU A 25 15.71 -1.21 4.87
C LEU A 25 14.86 -1.38 6.13
N THR A 26 13.63 -1.85 5.97
CA THR A 26 12.73 -2.10 7.10
C THR A 26 13.18 -3.29 7.94
N GLU A 27 13.53 -4.40 7.32
CA GLU A 27 13.97 -5.61 8.02
C GLU A 27 15.30 -5.40 8.77
N THR A 28 16.17 -4.56 8.23
CA THR A 28 17.54 -4.35 8.75
C THR A 28 17.71 -3.06 9.56
N VAL A 29 16.66 -2.25 9.73
CA VAL A 29 16.77 -1.00 10.51
C VAL A 29 17.22 -1.29 11.94
N PRO A 30 18.28 -0.58 12.47
CA PRO A 30 18.73 -0.76 13.86
C PRO A 30 17.68 -0.31 14.88
N GLU A 31 17.80 -0.80 16.13
CA GLU A 31 16.83 -0.59 17.21
C GLU A 31 16.62 0.89 17.62
N ASP A 32 17.56 1.75 17.35
CA ASP A 32 17.50 3.18 17.71
C ASP A 32 17.43 4.12 16.50
N THR A 33 17.12 3.58 15.32
CA THR A 33 17.21 4.29 14.05
C THR A 33 15.86 4.43 13.36
N CYS A 34 15.61 5.60 12.78
CA CYS A 34 14.55 5.80 11.79
C CYS A 34 15.19 6.15 10.44
N ILE A 35 14.80 5.44 9.39
CA ILE A 35 15.26 5.66 8.01
C ILE A 35 14.15 6.32 7.22
N LEU A 36 14.41 7.47 6.60
CA LEU A 36 13.55 8.06 5.58
C LEU A 36 14.11 7.70 4.21
N TYR A 37 13.42 6.85 3.49
CA TYR A 37 13.70 6.48 2.11
C TYR A 37 12.78 7.24 1.16
N LEU A 38 13.36 7.99 0.20
CA LEU A 38 12.63 8.69 -0.87
C LEU A 38 12.91 8.00 -2.20
N TRP A 39 11.87 7.73 -2.98
CA TRP A 39 11.98 6.96 -4.21
C TRP A 39 10.89 7.27 -5.22
N GLN A 40 11.14 6.96 -6.48
CA GLN A 40 10.21 7.17 -7.58
C GLN A 40 10.15 5.93 -8.46
N ASN A 41 8.96 5.64 -9.00
CA ASN A 41 8.78 4.63 -10.03
C ASN A 41 8.44 5.29 -11.36
N ARG A 42 8.95 4.74 -12.44
CA ARG A 42 8.57 5.16 -13.78
C ARG A 42 7.39 4.31 -14.25
N HIS A 43 6.28 4.96 -14.67
CA HIS A 43 5.15 4.35 -15.35
C HIS A 43 4.70 3.00 -14.71
N THR A 44 4.25 3.06 -13.49
CA THR A 44 3.97 1.85 -12.68
C THR A 44 2.60 1.92 -12.04
N VAL A 45 1.88 0.81 -12.03
CA VAL A 45 0.76 0.59 -11.09
C VAL A 45 1.28 -0.25 -9.93
N VAL A 46 1.07 0.22 -8.70
CA VAL A 46 1.40 -0.53 -7.48
C VAL A 46 0.11 -0.92 -6.77
N ILE A 47 -0.13 -2.22 -6.67
CA ILE A 47 -1.26 -2.79 -5.95
C ILE A 47 -0.90 -3.13 -4.51
N GLY A 48 -1.90 -3.10 -3.62
CA GLY A 48 -1.75 -3.54 -2.23
C GLY A 48 -1.54 -5.04 -2.10
N ARG A 49 -1.06 -5.46 -0.93
CA ARG A 49 -0.67 -6.85 -0.63
C ARG A 49 -1.72 -7.89 -1.06
N ASN A 50 -2.98 -7.63 -0.77
CA ASN A 50 -4.08 -8.58 -0.91
C ASN A 50 -5.05 -8.21 -2.03
N GLN A 51 -4.64 -7.33 -2.98
CA GLN A 51 -5.49 -6.96 -4.10
C GLN A 51 -5.36 -7.95 -5.27
N ASN A 52 -6.49 -8.18 -5.95
CA ASN A 52 -6.51 -8.93 -7.20
C ASN A 52 -5.99 -8.05 -8.35
N ALA A 53 -4.87 -8.44 -8.95
CA ALA A 53 -4.18 -7.65 -10.00
C ALA A 53 -5.10 -7.30 -11.17
N TRP A 54 -5.87 -8.25 -11.66
CA TRP A 54 -6.73 -8.08 -12.84
C TRP A 54 -8.01 -7.27 -12.56
N ARG A 55 -8.46 -7.24 -11.29
CA ARG A 55 -9.61 -6.40 -10.89
C ARG A 55 -9.23 -4.95 -10.66
N GLU A 56 -7.99 -4.70 -10.23
CA GLU A 56 -7.53 -3.37 -9.84
C GLU A 56 -6.78 -2.63 -10.95
N CYS A 57 -6.22 -3.36 -11.92
CA CYS A 57 -5.39 -2.81 -12.99
C CYS A 57 -5.77 -3.39 -14.34
N ARG A 58 -5.77 -2.55 -15.36
CA ARG A 58 -5.84 -2.96 -16.78
C ARG A 58 -4.44 -3.43 -17.21
N THR A 59 -4.06 -4.62 -16.73
CA THR A 59 -2.69 -5.13 -16.82
C THR A 59 -2.17 -5.20 -18.24
N THR A 60 -2.96 -5.78 -19.16
CA THR A 60 -2.58 -5.88 -20.58
C THR A 60 -2.32 -4.50 -21.22
N LEU A 61 -3.18 -3.51 -20.94
CA LEU A 61 -3.01 -2.16 -21.46
C LEU A 61 -1.74 -1.50 -20.89
N LEU A 62 -1.52 -1.65 -19.57
CA LEU A 62 -0.34 -1.11 -18.90
C LEU A 62 0.95 -1.66 -19.52
N GLU A 63 1.03 -2.98 -19.71
CA GLU A 63 2.19 -3.67 -20.29
C GLU A 63 2.41 -3.28 -21.76
N GLN A 64 1.36 -3.22 -22.57
CA GLN A 64 1.43 -2.79 -23.98
C GLN A 64 1.98 -1.36 -24.12
N GLU A 65 1.71 -0.50 -23.15
CA GLU A 65 2.21 0.89 -23.14
C GLU A 65 3.53 1.04 -22.36
N GLY A 66 4.21 -0.08 -22.06
CA GLY A 66 5.54 -0.11 -21.44
C GLY A 66 5.52 0.19 -19.94
N GLY A 67 4.36 0.08 -19.29
CA GLY A 67 4.23 0.20 -17.85
C GLY A 67 4.49 -1.11 -17.11
N VAL A 68 4.67 -1.04 -15.80
CA VAL A 68 4.96 -2.18 -14.93
C VAL A 68 3.92 -2.29 -13.84
N LEU A 69 3.47 -3.52 -13.58
CA LEU A 69 2.65 -3.84 -12.41
C LEU A 69 3.55 -4.34 -11.28
N ALA A 70 3.38 -3.80 -10.09
CA ALA A 70 4.10 -4.25 -8.90
C ALA A 70 3.16 -4.42 -7.70
N ARG A 71 3.51 -5.27 -6.76
CA ARG A 71 2.76 -5.51 -5.52
C ARG A 71 3.61 -5.17 -4.31
N ARG A 72 3.10 -4.28 -3.43
CA ARG A 72 3.77 -3.89 -2.19
C ARG A 72 3.43 -4.83 -1.01
N LEU A 73 4.18 -4.71 0.09
CA LEU A 73 3.94 -5.46 1.34
C LEU A 73 2.70 -4.96 2.10
N SER A 74 2.46 -3.66 2.09
CA SER A 74 1.36 -3.04 2.84
C SER A 74 0.01 -3.22 2.16
N GLY A 75 -1.07 -3.05 2.92
CA GLY A 75 -2.44 -3.05 2.44
C GLY A 75 -2.83 -1.79 1.65
N GLY A 76 -4.13 -1.57 1.50
CA GLY A 76 -4.69 -0.42 0.79
C GLY A 76 -4.88 -0.63 -0.71
N GLY A 77 -5.44 0.37 -1.39
CA GLY A 77 -5.81 0.35 -2.81
C GLY A 77 -4.65 0.49 -3.78
N ALA A 78 -4.94 0.27 -5.06
CA ALA A 78 -3.99 0.47 -6.15
C ALA A 78 -3.69 1.96 -6.38
N VAL A 79 -2.44 2.26 -6.74
CA VAL A 79 -1.95 3.61 -7.05
C VAL A 79 -1.16 3.60 -8.35
N TYR A 80 -1.15 4.75 -9.03
CA TYR A 80 -0.33 4.95 -10.23
C TYR A 80 0.86 5.86 -9.90
N HIS A 81 2.04 5.47 -10.35
CA HIS A 81 3.29 6.20 -10.18
C HIS A 81 3.91 6.54 -11.54
N ASP A 82 4.33 7.78 -11.66
CA ASP A 82 5.24 8.26 -12.69
C ASP A 82 6.32 9.17 -12.07
N MET A 83 7.09 9.85 -12.90
CA MET A 83 8.16 10.73 -12.40
C MET A 83 7.65 12.00 -11.72
N GLY A 84 6.36 12.30 -11.79
CA GLY A 84 5.68 13.37 -11.04
C GLY A 84 5.22 12.94 -9.64
N ASN A 85 5.34 11.65 -9.29
CA ASN A 85 5.06 11.12 -7.96
C ASN A 85 6.36 10.89 -7.19
N LEU A 86 6.43 11.38 -5.95
CA LEU A 86 7.48 11.03 -5.01
C LEU A 86 6.92 10.09 -3.95
N ASN A 87 7.55 8.94 -3.75
CA ASN A 87 7.25 8.04 -2.66
C ASN A 87 8.16 8.32 -1.47
N PHE A 88 7.63 8.13 -0.27
CA PHE A 88 8.39 8.15 0.98
C PHE A 88 8.14 6.86 1.76
N THR A 89 9.12 6.45 2.54
CA THR A 89 9.03 5.34 3.49
C THR A 89 9.81 5.68 4.75
N PHE A 90 9.13 5.67 5.90
CA PHE A 90 9.77 5.71 7.22
C PHE A 90 9.89 4.27 7.72
N SER A 91 11.11 3.77 7.86
CA SER A 91 11.40 2.44 8.42
C SER A 91 12.00 2.56 9.81
N LEU A 92 11.45 1.83 10.80
CA LEU A 92 11.85 1.94 12.20
C LEU A 92 11.41 0.71 13.01
N PRO A 93 11.95 0.50 14.24
CA PRO A 93 11.43 -0.50 15.17
C PRO A 93 9.96 -0.24 15.52
N THR A 94 9.14 -1.30 15.61
CA THR A 94 7.71 -1.19 15.95
C THR A 94 7.49 -0.52 17.32
N ALA A 95 8.38 -0.73 18.27
CA ALA A 95 8.30 -0.10 19.60
C ALA A 95 8.40 1.43 19.58
N ASP A 96 9.00 1.99 18.52
CA ASP A 96 9.19 3.43 18.33
C ASP A 96 8.27 4.01 17.24
N TYR A 97 7.31 3.21 16.76
CA TYR A 97 6.38 3.63 15.71
C TYR A 97 5.42 4.71 16.20
N ASP A 98 5.50 5.88 15.60
CA ASP A 98 4.64 7.03 15.90
C ASP A 98 4.16 7.66 14.58
N LEU A 99 2.97 7.25 14.14
CA LEU A 99 2.37 7.73 12.91
C LEU A 99 2.18 9.25 12.90
N ARG A 100 1.77 9.86 14.02
CA ARG A 100 1.55 11.30 14.09
C ARG A 100 2.83 12.07 13.86
N ARG A 101 3.94 11.63 14.45
CA ARG A 101 5.24 12.23 14.24
C ARG A 101 5.73 12.12 12.81
N GLN A 102 5.51 10.97 12.17
CA GLN A 102 5.86 10.77 10.77
C GLN A 102 5.00 11.63 9.83
N GLN A 103 3.70 11.75 10.10
CA GLN A 103 2.80 12.64 9.37
C GLN A 103 3.18 14.11 9.55
N GLU A 104 3.62 14.51 10.75
CA GLU A 104 4.11 15.89 10.99
C GLU A 104 5.34 16.22 10.13
N VAL A 105 6.23 15.25 9.83
CA VAL A 105 7.32 15.45 8.87
C VAL A 105 6.79 15.86 7.50
N LEU A 106 5.74 15.19 7.01
CA LEU A 106 5.14 15.48 5.71
C LEU A 106 4.45 16.86 5.70
N VAL A 107 3.71 17.16 6.76
CA VAL A 107 3.03 18.46 6.93
C VAL A 107 4.06 19.59 7.07
N ALA A 108 5.11 19.40 7.85
CA ALA A 108 6.18 20.38 8.01
C ALA A 108 6.94 20.65 6.70
N ALA A 109 7.20 19.60 5.89
CA ALA A 109 7.79 19.75 4.56
C ALA A 109 6.89 20.60 3.64
N CYS A 110 5.57 20.33 3.63
CA CYS A 110 4.61 21.12 2.86
C CYS A 110 4.57 22.58 3.35
N ARG A 111 4.57 22.82 4.65
CA ARG A 111 4.58 24.16 5.24
C ARG A 111 5.82 24.96 4.84
N ARG A 112 7.01 24.34 4.78
CA ARG A 112 8.25 24.96 4.29
C ARG A 112 8.16 25.42 2.84
N LEU A 113 7.34 24.76 2.05
CA LEU A 113 7.09 25.09 0.64
C LEU A 113 5.87 26.01 0.44
N GLY A 114 5.29 26.54 1.53
CA GLY A 114 4.10 27.40 1.45
C GLY A 114 2.79 26.67 1.12
N ILE A 115 2.76 25.34 1.27
CA ILE A 115 1.59 24.51 0.96
C ILE A 115 0.85 24.21 2.26
N PRO A 116 -0.42 24.65 2.42
CA PRO A 116 -1.25 24.27 3.55
C PRO A 116 -1.60 22.77 3.43
N ALA A 117 -1.19 21.98 4.41
CA ALA A 117 -1.44 20.54 4.45
C ALA A 117 -2.03 20.12 5.79
N GLU A 118 -2.98 19.20 5.74
CA GLU A 118 -3.66 18.64 6.90
C GLU A 118 -3.85 17.12 6.75
N CYS A 119 -3.73 16.39 7.85
CA CYS A 119 -4.03 14.97 7.89
C CYS A 119 -5.53 14.76 7.98
N SER A 120 -6.09 13.84 7.19
CA SER A 120 -7.51 13.54 7.17
C SER A 120 -7.77 12.04 7.20
N GLY A 121 -8.70 11.64 8.07
CA GLY A 121 -9.04 10.22 8.21
C GLY A 121 -7.86 9.37 8.70
N ARG A 122 -7.78 8.14 8.18
CA ARG A 122 -6.76 7.18 8.61
C ARG A 122 -5.44 7.30 7.84
N ASN A 123 -5.51 7.72 6.58
CA ASN A 123 -4.38 7.54 5.65
C ASN A 123 -4.26 8.60 4.55
N ASP A 124 -4.93 9.74 4.64
CA ASP A 124 -4.89 10.78 3.62
C ASP A 124 -4.24 12.06 4.15
N ILE A 125 -3.49 12.76 3.29
CA ILE A 125 -3.08 14.14 3.53
C ILE A 125 -3.68 15.00 2.44
N LEU A 126 -4.31 16.10 2.86
CA LEU A 126 -5.08 16.99 2.01
C LEU A 126 -4.46 18.38 1.94
N THR A 127 -4.75 19.08 0.85
CA THR A 127 -4.60 20.53 0.72
C THR A 127 -5.85 21.09 0.07
N GLY A 128 -6.47 22.12 0.68
CA GLY A 128 -7.73 22.67 0.21
C GLY A 128 -8.85 21.63 0.06
N GLY A 129 -8.92 20.66 0.97
CA GLY A 129 -9.90 19.56 0.97
C GLY A 129 -9.67 18.49 -0.10
N ARG A 130 -8.58 18.54 -0.87
CA ARG A 130 -8.23 17.57 -1.91
C ARG A 130 -6.99 16.77 -1.52
N LYS A 131 -7.03 15.46 -1.76
CA LYS A 131 -5.95 14.53 -1.43
C LYS A 131 -4.76 14.69 -2.38
N PHE A 132 -3.55 14.83 -1.82
CA PHE A 132 -2.29 14.78 -2.57
C PHE A 132 -1.36 13.67 -2.08
N SER A 133 -1.68 13.02 -0.97
CA SER A 133 -0.90 11.91 -0.42
C SER A 133 -1.82 10.81 0.12
N GLY A 134 -1.53 9.58 -0.26
CA GLY A 134 -2.12 8.38 0.30
C GLY A 134 -1.05 7.59 1.04
N ASN A 135 -1.39 7.09 2.23
CA ASN A 135 -0.45 6.42 3.11
C ASN A 135 -0.84 4.96 3.33
N SER A 136 0.12 4.10 3.58
CA SER A 136 -0.08 2.73 4.03
C SER A 136 0.98 2.32 5.05
N PHE A 137 0.71 1.23 5.77
CA PHE A 137 1.47 0.82 6.94
C PHE A 137 1.77 -0.68 6.87
N TYR A 138 2.88 -1.08 7.50
CA TYR A 138 3.27 -2.48 7.59
C TYR A 138 3.97 -2.73 8.92
N HIS A 139 3.62 -3.84 9.57
CA HIS A 139 4.18 -4.25 10.85
C HIS A 139 4.50 -5.74 10.79
N HIS A 140 5.77 -6.09 10.94
CA HIS A 140 6.20 -7.49 10.93
C HIS A 140 7.54 -7.67 11.64
N GLY A 141 7.68 -8.74 12.44
CA GLY A 141 8.96 -9.12 13.05
C GLY A 141 9.60 -8.03 13.94
N GLY A 142 8.80 -7.21 14.63
CA GLY A 142 9.31 -6.11 15.46
C GLY A 142 9.79 -4.90 14.65
N ARG A 143 9.55 -4.86 13.36
CA ARG A 143 9.87 -3.75 12.44
C ARG A 143 8.60 -3.24 11.78
N SER A 144 8.60 -1.95 11.48
CA SER A 144 7.47 -1.26 10.87
C SER A 144 7.92 -0.30 9.81
N PHE A 145 7.07 -0.11 8.82
CA PHE A 145 7.18 1.07 7.98
C PHE A 145 5.84 1.80 7.82
N HIS A 146 5.95 3.10 7.60
CA HIS A 146 4.90 3.96 7.07
C HIS A 146 5.35 4.48 5.72
N ASN A 147 4.64 4.15 4.67
CA ASN A 147 4.94 4.63 3.33
C ASN A 147 3.77 5.37 2.71
N GLY A 148 4.04 6.09 1.65
CA GLY A 148 3.00 6.77 0.90
C GLY A 148 3.51 7.47 -0.35
N THR A 149 2.56 8.12 -1.01
CA THR A 149 2.76 8.88 -2.25
C THR A 149 2.64 10.37 -1.99
N LEU A 150 3.35 11.19 -2.74
CA LEU A 150 3.18 12.64 -2.83
C LEU A 150 2.98 12.99 -4.30
N LEU A 151 1.78 13.44 -4.65
CA LEU A 151 1.41 13.81 -6.01
C LEU A 151 1.95 15.23 -6.28
N ILE A 152 3.15 15.31 -6.87
CA ILE A 152 3.79 16.60 -7.20
C ILE A 152 3.25 17.09 -8.53
N ASP A 153 3.42 16.28 -9.59
CA ASP A 153 2.98 16.60 -10.96
C ASP A 153 2.69 15.32 -11.76
N VAL A 154 1.82 14.48 -11.22
CA VAL A 154 1.42 13.18 -11.79
C VAL A 154 0.50 13.36 -12.98
N ASP A 155 0.65 12.54 -14.00
CA ASP A 155 -0.28 12.44 -15.12
C ASP A 155 -1.61 11.81 -14.68
N MET A 156 -2.60 12.66 -14.44
CA MET A 156 -3.93 12.26 -13.95
C MET A 156 -4.75 11.49 -15.01
N GLU A 157 -4.42 11.61 -16.28
CA GLU A 157 -5.07 10.84 -17.35
C GLU A 157 -4.61 9.40 -17.31
N LYS A 158 -3.31 9.17 -17.19
CA LYS A 158 -2.74 7.84 -17.02
C LYS A 158 -3.20 7.15 -15.76
N LEU A 159 -3.30 7.87 -14.65
CA LEU A 159 -3.88 7.34 -13.41
C LEU A 159 -5.28 6.74 -13.66
N GLY A 160 -6.16 7.49 -14.33
CA GLY A 160 -7.51 7.03 -14.65
C GLY A 160 -7.56 5.97 -15.77
N ARG A 161 -6.52 5.91 -16.61
CA ARG A 161 -6.44 4.97 -17.73
C ARG A 161 -6.12 3.54 -17.29
N TYR A 162 -5.21 3.37 -16.34
CA TYR A 162 -4.73 2.04 -15.93
C TYR A 162 -5.42 1.48 -14.71
N LEU A 163 -5.88 2.31 -13.77
CA LEU A 163 -6.62 1.83 -12.63
C LEU A 163 -8.05 1.44 -13.03
N ALA A 164 -8.47 0.26 -12.60
CA ALA A 164 -9.83 -0.25 -12.76
C ALA A 164 -10.55 -0.15 -11.40
N PRO A 165 -11.23 0.97 -11.09
CA PRO A 165 -11.97 1.06 -9.83
C PRO A 165 -13.10 0.04 -9.83
N SER A 166 -13.28 -0.68 -8.73
CA SER A 166 -14.37 -1.64 -8.57
C SER A 166 -15.75 -0.99 -8.80
N GLN A 167 -16.73 -1.79 -9.26
CA GLN A 167 -18.10 -1.30 -9.46
C GLN A 167 -18.68 -0.64 -8.21
N GLY A 168 -18.41 -1.17 -7.01
CA GLY A 168 -18.84 -0.56 -5.75
C GLY A 168 -18.22 0.82 -5.47
N LYS A 169 -16.98 1.06 -5.92
CA LYS A 169 -16.37 2.41 -5.88
C LYS A 169 -17.01 3.36 -6.91
N LEU A 170 -17.44 2.84 -8.06
CA LEU A 170 -18.11 3.62 -9.11
C LEU A 170 -19.55 3.97 -8.72
N GLU A 171 -20.30 3.00 -8.19
CA GLU A 171 -21.70 3.18 -7.77
C GLU A 171 -21.83 4.12 -6.56
N SER A 172 -20.92 4.00 -5.58
CA SER A 172 -20.97 4.87 -4.39
C SER A 172 -20.47 6.30 -4.64
N LYS A 173 -19.65 6.55 -5.66
CA LYS A 173 -18.91 7.82 -5.80
C LYS A 173 -18.81 8.40 -7.21
N GLY A 174 -19.15 7.67 -8.27
CA GLY A 174 -19.03 8.10 -9.68
C GLY A 174 -17.57 8.34 -10.14
N VAL A 175 -17.27 8.09 -11.43
CA VAL A 175 -15.90 8.24 -12.01
C VAL A 175 -15.37 9.69 -11.88
N ALA A 176 -16.23 10.68 -12.08
CA ALA A 176 -15.85 12.09 -11.97
C ALA A 176 -15.45 12.48 -10.53
N SER A 177 -16.07 11.87 -9.50
CA SER A 177 -15.81 12.19 -8.10
C SER A 177 -14.48 11.62 -7.57
N VAL A 178 -13.91 10.59 -8.20
CA VAL A 178 -12.59 10.05 -7.83
C VAL A 178 -11.49 11.02 -8.29
N ARG A 179 -11.59 11.54 -9.53
CA ARG A 179 -10.63 12.54 -10.06
C ARG A 179 -10.72 13.88 -9.34
N SER A 180 -11.92 14.34 -8.96
CA SER A 180 -12.09 15.62 -8.27
C SER A 180 -11.54 15.67 -6.84
N ARG A 181 -11.21 14.50 -6.25
CA ARG A 181 -10.70 14.37 -4.87
C ARG A 181 -9.20 14.46 -4.75
N VAL A 182 -8.45 14.28 -5.82
CA VAL A 182 -6.99 14.34 -5.82
C VAL A 182 -6.49 15.63 -6.45
N VAL A 183 -5.28 16.05 -6.07
CA VAL A 183 -4.64 17.26 -6.57
C VAL A 183 -3.15 17.06 -6.69
N ASN A 184 -2.54 17.56 -7.77
CA ASN A 184 -1.10 17.73 -7.84
C ASN A 184 -0.67 18.96 -7.06
N LEU A 185 0.40 18.85 -6.29
CA LEU A 185 0.94 19.96 -5.52
C LEU A 185 1.48 21.09 -6.41
N SER A 186 1.91 20.81 -7.65
CA SER A 186 2.28 21.80 -8.66
C SER A 186 1.14 22.75 -9.02
N GLN A 187 -0.13 22.35 -8.86
CA GLN A 187 -1.31 23.19 -9.04
C GLN A 187 -1.55 24.13 -7.86
N VAL A 188 -1.06 23.76 -6.66
CA VAL A 188 -1.19 24.58 -5.45
C VAL A 188 -0.01 25.54 -5.32
N GLN A 189 1.19 25.06 -5.63
CA GLN A 189 2.44 25.82 -5.60
C GLN A 189 3.10 25.74 -6.97
N PRO A 190 2.86 26.70 -7.87
CA PRO A 190 3.47 26.74 -9.20
C PRO A 190 5.00 26.72 -9.14
N GLY A 191 5.62 25.90 -9.99
CA GLY A 191 7.07 25.71 -10.02
C GLY A 191 7.62 24.72 -8.99
N LEU A 192 6.75 24.07 -8.20
CA LEU A 192 7.16 22.98 -7.32
C LEU A 192 7.69 21.80 -8.14
N THR A 193 8.84 21.29 -7.73
CA THR A 193 9.46 20.10 -8.32
C THR A 193 9.61 18.99 -7.28
N VAL A 194 9.88 17.77 -7.75
CA VAL A 194 10.19 16.65 -6.86
C VAL A 194 11.42 16.98 -6.00
N SER A 195 12.47 17.59 -6.57
CA SER A 195 13.68 17.96 -5.81
C SER A 195 13.38 18.96 -4.69
N HIS A 196 12.53 19.95 -4.92
CA HIS A 196 12.11 20.88 -3.86
C HIS A 196 11.43 20.13 -2.70
N MET A 197 10.56 19.17 -3.01
CA MET A 197 9.88 18.37 -1.98
C MET A 197 10.86 17.46 -1.23
N GLU A 198 11.84 16.86 -1.91
CA GLU A 198 12.86 16.02 -1.29
C GLU A 198 13.70 16.81 -0.26
N GLU A 199 14.18 17.99 -0.64
CA GLU A 199 14.95 18.88 0.26
C GLU A 199 14.12 19.31 1.48
N ALA A 200 12.84 19.64 1.25
CA ALA A 200 11.92 20.00 2.32
C ALA A 200 11.67 18.83 3.29
N LEU A 201 11.50 17.60 2.76
CA LEU A 201 11.31 16.40 3.58
C LEU A 201 12.53 16.07 4.43
N TRP A 202 13.74 16.14 3.90
CA TRP A 202 14.95 15.89 4.67
C TRP A 202 15.15 16.91 5.76
N SER A 203 14.88 18.19 5.48
CA SER A 203 14.93 19.26 6.46
C SER A 203 13.88 19.09 7.56
N ALA A 204 12.63 18.78 7.18
CA ALA A 204 11.53 18.54 8.10
C ALA A 204 11.77 17.29 8.97
N PHE A 205 12.37 16.25 8.42
CA PHE A 205 12.70 15.03 9.16
C PHE A 205 13.65 15.30 10.31
N SER A 206 14.72 16.08 10.06
CA SER A 206 15.65 16.53 11.11
C SER A 206 14.95 17.40 12.16
N GLU A 207 14.14 18.35 11.73
CA GLU A 207 13.43 19.30 12.60
C GLU A 207 12.46 18.60 13.54
N VAL A 208 11.54 17.78 13.00
CA VAL A 208 10.48 17.11 13.78
C VAL A 208 11.04 16.09 14.77
N TYR A 209 12.11 15.41 14.40
CA TYR A 209 12.78 14.47 15.32
C TYR A 209 13.77 15.13 16.26
N GLY A 210 14.19 16.38 15.98
CA GLY A 210 15.18 17.09 16.80
C GLY A 210 16.58 16.47 16.75
N LEU A 211 16.91 15.78 15.66
CA LEU A 211 18.16 15.03 15.49
C LEU A 211 18.79 15.34 14.12
N PRO A 212 20.11 15.32 14.00
CA PRO A 212 20.76 15.46 12.70
C PRO A 212 20.53 14.21 11.85
N THR A 213 20.33 14.42 10.55
CA THR A 213 20.24 13.33 9.56
C THR A 213 21.62 12.94 9.03
N ARG A 214 21.80 11.67 8.70
CA ARG A 214 22.98 11.16 7.98
C ARG A 214 22.50 10.43 6.73
N ARG A 215 23.23 10.61 5.63
CA ARG A 215 22.96 9.86 4.41
C ARG A 215 23.45 8.42 4.58
N LEU A 216 22.57 7.46 4.24
CA LEU A 216 22.94 6.07 4.10
C LEU A 216 23.47 5.86 2.67
N GLU A 217 24.73 5.45 2.57
CA GLU A 217 25.36 5.22 1.28
C GLU A 217 24.94 3.87 0.70
N PRO A 218 24.64 3.79 -0.63
CA PRO A 218 24.24 2.54 -1.29
C PRO A 218 25.25 1.41 -1.13
N SER A 219 26.54 1.73 -1.01
CA SER A 219 27.60 0.76 -0.78
C SER A 219 27.56 0.03 0.55
N ARG A 220 26.78 0.53 1.50
CA ARG A 220 26.58 -0.12 2.82
C ARG A 220 25.46 -1.14 2.83
N LEU A 221 24.67 -1.23 1.77
CA LEU A 221 23.58 -2.19 1.67
C LEU A 221 24.12 -3.55 1.22
N ASP A 222 23.65 -4.63 1.86
CA ASP A 222 23.95 -5.99 1.42
C ASP A 222 23.23 -6.26 0.09
N GLN A 223 24.03 -6.23 -0.99
CA GLN A 223 23.51 -6.41 -2.34
C GLN A 223 22.94 -7.81 -2.56
N ALA A 224 23.45 -8.84 -1.88
CA ALA A 224 22.93 -10.19 -1.98
C ALA A 224 21.56 -10.32 -1.30
N ALA A 225 21.37 -9.65 -0.16
CA ALA A 225 20.07 -9.58 0.50
C ALA A 225 19.06 -8.78 -0.35
N LEU A 226 19.45 -7.62 -0.89
CA LEU A 226 18.61 -6.85 -1.81
C LEU A 226 18.21 -7.65 -3.05
N GLU A 227 19.11 -8.44 -3.60
CA GLU A 227 18.81 -9.28 -4.76
C GLU A 227 17.79 -10.38 -4.42
N ARG A 228 17.86 -11.00 -3.24
CA ARG A 228 16.84 -11.97 -2.78
C ARG A 228 15.45 -11.32 -2.67
N HIS A 229 15.36 -10.10 -2.13
CA HIS A 229 14.11 -9.36 -2.12
C HIS A 229 13.64 -9.02 -3.52
N TYR A 230 14.55 -8.55 -4.40
CA TYR A 230 14.22 -8.22 -5.78
C TYR A 230 13.61 -9.40 -6.52
N GLN A 231 14.21 -10.58 -6.44
CA GLN A 231 13.70 -11.81 -7.06
C GLN A 231 12.29 -12.15 -6.57
N ARG A 232 12.01 -11.95 -5.29
CA ARG A 232 10.65 -12.10 -4.75
C ARG A 232 9.68 -11.11 -5.35
N PHE A 233 9.98 -9.80 -5.29
CA PHE A 233 9.05 -8.75 -5.74
C PHE A 233 8.83 -8.78 -7.25
N HIS A 234 9.80 -9.23 -8.02
CA HIS A 234 9.73 -9.36 -9.48
C HIS A 234 9.04 -10.65 -9.93
N SER A 235 8.90 -11.66 -9.06
CA SER A 235 8.32 -12.93 -9.46
C SER A 235 6.83 -12.80 -9.83
N TYR A 236 6.40 -13.60 -10.80
CA TYR A 236 5.00 -13.66 -11.24
C TYR A 236 4.08 -14.04 -10.07
N ASP A 237 4.48 -15.03 -9.27
CA ASP A 237 3.71 -15.49 -8.11
C ASP A 237 3.47 -14.39 -7.07
N TRP A 238 4.46 -13.51 -6.88
CA TRP A 238 4.28 -12.37 -5.98
C TRP A 238 3.35 -11.32 -6.55
N VAL A 239 3.53 -10.93 -7.80
CA VAL A 239 2.80 -9.82 -8.45
C VAL A 239 1.35 -10.21 -8.71
N TYR A 240 1.14 -11.39 -9.31
CA TYR A 240 -0.18 -11.82 -9.76
C TYR A 240 -0.86 -12.80 -8.79
N GLY A 241 -0.09 -13.50 -7.96
CA GLY A 241 -0.59 -14.60 -7.14
C GLY A 241 -0.72 -15.88 -7.94
N GLN A 242 -1.05 -16.97 -7.24
CA GLN A 242 -1.30 -18.26 -7.88
C GLN A 242 -2.70 -18.27 -8.49
N ALA A 243 -2.82 -18.69 -9.74
CA ALA A 243 -4.11 -18.94 -10.36
C ALA A 243 -4.82 -20.10 -9.63
N MET A 244 -6.06 -19.88 -9.22
CA MET A 244 -6.85 -20.85 -8.48
C MET A 244 -8.18 -21.08 -9.19
N PRO A 245 -8.62 -22.35 -9.37
CA PRO A 245 -10.00 -22.62 -9.80
C PRO A 245 -10.96 -22.00 -8.79
N CYS A 246 -11.95 -21.24 -9.27
CA CYS A 246 -12.98 -20.66 -8.42
C CYS A 246 -14.33 -21.21 -8.83
N THR A 247 -15.03 -21.87 -7.90
CA THR A 247 -16.38 -22.39 -8.11
C THR A 247 -17.45 -21.58 -7.40
N PHE A 248 -17.04 -20.77 -6.41
CA PHE A 248 -17.91 -19.86 -5.67
C PHE A 248 -17.19 -18.54 -5.42
N SER A 249 -17.89 -17.43 -5.59
CA SER A 249 -17.35 -16.09 -5.28
C SER A 249 -18.44 -15.22 -4.70
N CYS A 250 -18.13 -14.56 -3.59
CA CYS A 250 -18.97 -13.49 -3.04
C CYS A 250 -18.10 -12.32 -2.57
N GLY A 251 -18.69 -11.13 -2.50
CA GLY A 251 -17.95 -9.96 -2.07
C GLY A 251 -18.84 -8.78 -1.76
N GLU A 252 -18.32 -7.87 -0.94
CA GLU A 252 -19.02 -6.66 -0.53
C GLU A 252 -18.02 -5.58 -0.10
N ARG A 253 -18.49 -4.32 -0.12
CA ARG A 253 -17.74 -3.19 0.40
C ARG A 253 -18.19 -2.86 1.81
N PHE A 254 -17.24 -2.93 2.75
CA PHE A 254 -17.41 -2.59 4.16
C PHE A 254 -16.75 -1.24 4.49
N PRO A 255 -17.00 -0.66 5.68
CA PRO A 255 -16.33 0.57 6.12
C PRO A 255 -14.79 0.47 6.18
N TRP A 256 -14.26 -0.73 6.40
CA TRP A 256 -12.83 -1.02 6.50
C TRP A 256 -12.16 -1.36 5.16
N GLY A 257 -12.93 -1.68 4.11
CA GLY A 257 -12.42 -2.01 2.78
C GLY A 257 -13.41 -2.83 1.96
N GLU A 258 -13.09 -3.05 0.70
CA GLU A 258 -13.77 -4.02 -0.15
C GLU A 258 -13.17 -5.40 0.08
N LEU A 259 -14.00 -6.43 0.15
CA LEU A 259 -13.57 -7.81 0.27
C LEU A 259 -14.25 -8.65 -0.80
N THR A 260 -13.48 -9.56 -1.40
CA THR A 260 -13.98 -10.65 -2.24
C THR A 260 -13.41 -11.97 -1.73
N LEU A 261 -14.28 -12.92 -1.48
CA LEU A 261 -13.95 -14.30 -1.17
C LEU A 261 -14.14 -15.15 -2.41
N GLU A 262 -13.12 -15.91 -2.80
CA GLU A 262 -13.15 -16.88 -3.89
C GLU A 262 -12.83 -18.27 -3.32
N LEU A 263 -13.68 -19.26 -3.58
CA LEU A 263 -13.53 -20.63 -3.08
C LEU A 263 -13.53 -21.63 -4.22
N ALA A 264 -12.64 -22.60 -4.16
CA ALA A 264 -12.70 -23.82 -4.97
C ALA A 264 -13.35 -24.93 -4.13
N VAL A 265 -14.59 -25.26 -4.45
CA VAL A 265 -15.40 -26.25 -3.72
C VAL A 265 -15.46 -27.55 -4.52
N GLU A 266 -15.06 -28.65 -3.92
CA GLU A 266 -15.13 -30.00 -4.49
C GLU A 266 -15.68 -30.98 -3.45
N GLY A 267 -16.73 -31.73 -3.85
CA GLY A 267 -17.37 -32.71 -2.97
C GLY A 267 -17.97 -32.08 -1.69
N GLY A 268 -18.45 -30.83 -1.76
CA GLY A 268 -19.00 -30.11 -0.64
C GLY A 268 -17.98 -29.63 0.39
N VAL A 269 -16.68 -29.58 0.04
CA VAL A 269 -15.59 -29.09 0.89
C VAL A 269 -14.82 -28.01 0.15
N CYS A 270 -14.48 -26.93 0.85
CA CYS A 270 -13.59 -25.89 0.36
C CYS A 270 -12.17 -26.44 0.27
N ARG A 271 -11.63 -26.63 -0.96
CA ARG A 271 -10.30 -27.13 -1.19
C ARG A 271 -9.26 -26.03 -1.19
N HIS A 272 -9.62 -24.89 -1.77
CA HIS A 272 -8.77 -23.69 -1.76
C HIS A 272 -9.63 -22.46 -1.54
N ALA A 273 -9.05 -21.47 -0.89
CA ALA A 273 -9.66 -20.19 -0.64
C ALA A 273 -8.71 -19.04 -0.99
N ALA A 274 -9.24 -17.97 -1.59
CA ALA A 274 -8.54 -16.71 -1.75
C ALA A 274 -9.39 -15.56 -1.19
N VAL A 275 -8.72 -14.67 -0.47
CA VAL A 275 -9.33 -13.46 0.10
C VAL A 275 -8.65 -12.25 -0.52
N TRP A 276 -9.41 -11.50 -1.31
CA TRP A 276 -8.96 -10.29 -1.97
C TRP A 276 -9.55 -9.07 -1.26
N THR A 277 -8.72 -8.08 -0.96
CA THR A 277 -9.18 -6.88 -0.24
C THR A 277 -8.28 -5.67 -0.49
N ASP A 278 -8.87 -4.48 -0.42
CA ASP A 278 -8.18 -3.20 -0.35
C ASP A 278 -8.11 -2.64 1.09
N ALA A 279 -8.38 -3.47 2.11
CA ALA A 279 -8.22 -3.09 3.50
C ALA A 279 -6.79 -2.64 3.81
N MET A 280 -6.66 -1.71 4.75
CA MET A 280 -5.34 -1.21 5.18
C MET A 280 -4.58 -2.25 6.02
N ASP A 281 -5.30 -3.10 6.76
CA ASP A 281 -4.72 -4.25 7.44
C ASP A 281 -4.51 -5.38 6.43
N GLU A 282 -3.26 -5.69 6.15
CA GLU A 282 -2.87 -6.76 5.24
C GLU A 282 -2.78 -8.13 5.91
N SER A 283 -2.84 -8.17 7.25
CA SER A 283 -2.48 -9.37 8.02
C SER A 283 -3.54 -10.45 8.02
N PHE A 284 -4.82 -10.11 7.82
CA PHE A 284 -5.93 -11.05 8.01
C PHE A 284 -6.25 -11.93 6.79
N ALA A 285 -6.03 -11.46 5.58
CA ALA A 285 -6.50 -12.13 4.37
C ALA A 285 -5.93 -13.54 4.19
N GLN A 286 -4.63 -13.71 4.39
CA GLN A 286 -3.97 -15.00 4.26
C GLN A 286 -4.35 -16.00 5.39
N PRO A 287 -4.36 -15.61 6.68
CA PRO A 287 -4.87 -16.47 7.75
C PRO A 287 -6.33 -16.90 7.54
N LEU A 288 -7.19 -15.97 7.09
CA LEU A 288 -8.59 -16.26 6.80
C LEU A 288 -8.73 -17.27 5.65
N ALA A 289 -8.01 -17.10 4.55
CA ALA A 289 -8.01 -18.04 3.44
C ALA A 289 -7.65 -19.45 3.92
N ARG A 290 -6.56 -19.58 4.70
CA ARG A 290 -6.13 -20.87 5.26
C ARG A 290 -7.15 -21.50 6.22
N ALA A 291 -7.84 -20.68 7.01
CA ALA A 291 -8.84 -21.18 7.93
C ALA A 291 -10.06 -21.79 7.22
N LEU A 292 -10.37 -21.29 6.01
CA LEU A 292 -11.49 -21.79 5.21
C LEU A 292 -11.12 -23.07 4.43
N GLU A 293 -9.84 -23.36 4.18
CA GLU A 293 -9.44 -24.59 3.49
C GLU A 293 -9.72 -25.84 4.34
N GLY A 294 -10.29 -26.86 3.70
CA GLY A 294 -10.74 -28.09 4.35
C GLY A 294 -12.09 -27.98 5.08
N CYS A 295 -12.72 -26.79 5.08
CA CYS A 295 -14.00 -26.57 5.72
C CYS A 295 -15.15 -27.15 4.87
N PRO A 296 -16.19 -27.79 5.46
CA PRO A 296 -17.43 -28.07 4.77
C PRO A 296 -18.04 -26.80 4.19
N PHE A 297 -18.52 -26.86 2.94
CA PHE A 297 -19.13 -25.71 2.26
C PHE A 297 -20.58 -25.56 2.74
N ARG A 298 -20.74 -25.03 3.95
CA ARG A 298 -22.02 -24.69 4.59
C ARG A 298 -21.82 -23.39 5.35
N VAL A 299 -22.85 -22.57 5.39
CA VAL A 299 -22.78 -21.23 6.01
C VAL A 299 -22.29 -21.28 7.46
N GLU A 300 -22.82 -22.21 8.25
CA GLU A 300 -22.49 -22.33 9.68
C GLU A 300 -21.03 -22.73 9.89
N ASP A 301 -20.55 -23.70 9.11
CA ASP A 301 -19.16 -24.17 9.19
C ASP A 301 -18.17 -23.09 8.74
N LEU A 302 -18.47 -22.38 7.63
CA LEU A 302 -17.65 -21.29 7.15
C LEU A 302 -17.62 -20.13 8.16
N CYS A 303 -18.77 -19.75 8.74
CA CYS A 303 -18.83 -18.70 9.75
C CYS A 303 -18.02 -19.08 11.01
N LEU A 304 -18.11 -20.33 11.46
CA LEU A 304 -17.31 -20.81 12.59
C LEU A 304 -15.80 -20.64 12.32
N ARG A 305 -15.32 -21.02 11.13
CA ARG A 305 -13.92 -20.83 10.73
C ARG A 305 -13.50 -19.37 10.66
N VAL A 306 -14.38 -18.51 10.18
CA VAL A 306 -14.16 -17.06 10.16
C VAL A 306 -14.01 -16.50 11.56
N GLU A 307 -14.88 -16.90 12.50
CA GLU A 307 -14.86 -16.46 13.90
C GLU A 307 -13.64 -16.98 14.67
N GLU A 308 -13.18 -18.20 14.37
CA GLU A 308 -11.97 -18.81 14.95
C GLU A 308 -10.66 -18.24 14.37
N ALA A 309 -10.70 -17.59 13.20
CA ALA A 309 -9.50 -17.01 12.58
C ALA A 309 -9.01 -15.79 13.40
N PRO A 310 -7.77 -15.81 13.94
CA PRO A 310 -7.32 -14.85 14.98
C PRO A 310 -7.30 -13.39 14.52
N ALA A 311 -7.36 -13.16 13.22
CA ALA A 311 -6.99 -11.88 12.64
C ALA A 311 -8.06 -10.81 12.65
N CYS A 312 -9.35 -11.12 12.96
CA CYS A 312 -10.38 -10.11 12.73
C CYS A 312 -11.68 -10.31 13.47
N ARG A 313 -11.72 -10.03 14.74
CA ARG A 313 -13.01 -10.00 15.47
C ARG A 313 -13.99 -8.97 14.89
N GLU A 314 -13.50 -7.81 14.44
CA GLU A 314 -14.33 -6.76 13.83
C GLU A 314 -14.80 -7.12 12.42
N MET A 315 -13.96 -7.78 11.62
CA MET A 315 -14.29 -8.18 10.24
C MET A 315 -15.05 -9.51 10.17
N ALA A 316 -14.93 -10.36 11.18
CA ALA A 316 -15.62 -11.65 11.24
C ALA A 316 -17.14 -11.51 11.21
N ALA A 317 -17.70 -10.53 11.93
CA ALA A 317 -19.14 -10.27 11.94
C ALA A 317 -19.66 -9.87 10.55
N ASP A 318 -18.93 -8.99 9.86
CA ASP A 318 -19.27 -8.55 8.50
C ASP A 318 -19.19 -9.69 7.49
N LEU A 319 -18.15 -10.53 7.58
CA LEU A 319 -17.96 -11.71 6.73
C LEU A 319 -19.05 -12.76 6.97
N CYS A 320 -19.38 -13.07 8.21
CA CYS A 320 -20.48 -13.99 8.53
C CYS A 320 -21.82 -13.45 8.03
N ALA A 321 -22.06 -12.14 8.14
CA ALA A 321 -23.25 -11.51 7.60
C ALA A 321 -23.30 -11.62 6.06
N LEU A 322 -22.17 -11.46 5.37
CA LEU A 322 -22.07 -11.67 3.93
C LEU A 322 -22.38 -13.13 3.56
N LEU A 323 -21.74 -14.10 4.23
CA LEU A 323 -21.95 -15.54 3.94
C LEU A 323 -23.39 -15.99 4.20
N ARG A 324 -24.04 -15.51 5.28
CA ARG A 324 -25.45 -15.82 5.60
C ARG A 324 -26.46 -15.31 4.58
N ARG A 325 -26.08 -14.36 3.72
CA ARG A 325 -26.92 -13.84 2.63
C ARG A 325 -26.73 -14.62 1.32
N GLN A 326 -25.77 -15.54 1.30
CA GLN A 326 -25.56 -16.40 0.14
C GLN A 326 -26.49 -17.64 0.25
N ASP A 327 -26.89 -18.15 -0.89
CA ASP A 327 -27.68 -19.40 -1.00
C ASP A 327 -26.70 -20.59 -1.12
N ILE A 328 -26.14 -21.03 0.05
CA ILE A 328 -25.15 -22.12 0.14
C ILE A 328 -25.41 -23.02 1.34
#